data_c838d2e253886d1e24842783c0e33ea6
#
_entry.id   c838d2e253886d1e24842783c0e33ea6
#
_cell.length_a   1.000
_cell.length_b   1.000
_cell.length_c   1.000
_cell.angle_alpha   90.00
_cell.angle_beta   90.00
_cell.angle_gamma   90.00
#
_symmetry.space_group_name_H-M   'P 1'
#
loop_
_entity.id
_entity.type
_entity.pdbx_description
1 polymer ?
#
loop_
_entity_poly.entity_id
_entity_poly.type
_entity_poly.pdbx_seq_one_letter_code
_entity_poly.pdbx_strand_id
1 'polypeptide(L)'
;PDEYEKTVPQVFPTTAPGNFTWLPDIGHYVMTTFYPYQWDLNYANPVVFNEMVNNMLYLVNQGIDIVRIDAVPYIWKQLGTTCRNLPQVHTIVRMMRMITEIVCPGVLLLGEVVMEPEKVVPYFGTLEKPECHMLYNVTTMASTWHTVATKEVALLKQQMDVVNSLPKEYVFLNYLRCHDDIGWGLDYDFLKTSGIQEIPHKKYLNEYFRGMAAGSDARGELYNDDPVLQDARLCGTTASLCGLEASLQAKDPARIERAIQKILMLNAYL
;
A
#
# COMPACT_ATOMS: atom_id res chain seq x y z
N PRO A 1 -23.47 3.67 -13.83
CA PRO A 1 -22.08 3.23 -14.14
C PRO A 1 -21.46 4.08 -15.24
N ASP A 2 -22.03 4.12 -16.44
CA ASP A 2 -21.43 4.69 -17.66
C ASP A 2 -20.87 6.11 -17.50
N GLU A 3 -21.50 6.96 -16.70
CA GLU A 3 -21.02 8.31 -16.45
C GLU A 3 -19.78 8.35 -15.54
N TYR A 4 -19.70 7.43 -14.56
CA TYR A 4 -18.51 7.27 -13.72
C TYR A 4 -17.34 6.68 -14.50
N GLU A 5 -17.58 5.68 -15.35
CA GLU A 5 -16.54 5.03 -16.15
C GLU A 5 -15.81 6.00 -17.09
N LYS A 6 -16.41 7.16 -17.40
CA LYS A 6 -15.74 8.21 -18.19
C LYS A 6 -14.59 8.90 -17.47
N THR A 7 -14.59 8.92 -16.14
CA THR A 7 -13.65 9.73 -15.35
C THR A 7 -12.92 8.94 -14.26
N VAL A 8 -13.48 7.81 -13.81
CA VAL A 8 -12.87 6.99 -12.76
C VAL A 8 -11.91 5.98 -13.38
N PRO A 9 -10.61 6.09 -13.11
CA PRO A 9 -9.64 5.13 -13.63
C PRO A 9 -9.79 3.78 -12.91
N GLN A 10 -9.64 2.70 -13.66
CA GLN A 10 -9.65 1.35 -13.10
C GLN A 10 -8.36 1.06 -12.36
N VAL A 11 -8.45 0.35 -11.23
CA VAL A 11 -7.28 -0.05 -10.45
C VAL A 11 -6.63 -1.29 -11.05
N PHE A 12 -7.44 -2.26 -11.45
CA PHE A 12 -7.00 -3.54 -12.01
C PHE A 12 -7.68 -3.80 -13.38
N PRO A 13 -7.31 -3.07 -14.44
CA PRO A 13 -8.03 -3.11 -15.71
C PRO A 13 -8.02 -4.49 -16.39
N THR A 14 -7.03 -5.34 -16.08
CA THR A 14 -6.88 -6.66 -16.69
C THR A 14 -7.51 -7.76 -15.84
N THR A 15 -7.35 -7.71 -14.52
CA THR A 15 -7.79 -8.80 -13.60
C THR A 15 -9.16 -8.55 -12.97
N ALA A 16 -9.56 -7.29 -12.85
CA ALA A 16 -10.87 -6.88 -12.35
C ALA A 16 -11.36 -5.65 -13.14
N PRO A 17 -11.71 -5.81 -14.43
CA PRO A 17 -12.08 -4.70 -15.29
C PRO A 17 -13.41 -4.07 -14.85
N GLY A 18 -13.49 -2.74 -15.03
CA GLY A 18 -14.65 -1.93 -14.62
C GLY A 18 -14.56 -1.45 -13.18
N ASN A 19 -15.48 -0.55 -12.82
CA ASN A 19 -15.60 -0.01 -11.47
C ASN A 19 -16.98 -0.31 -10.86
N PHE A 20 -17.77 -1.18 -11.50
CA PHE A 20 -19.13 -1.52 -11.07
C PHE A 20 -19.44 -2.99 -11.28
N THR A 21 -20.13 -3.58 -10.31
CA THR A 21 -20.63 -4.96 -10.35
C THR A 21 -22.15 -4.96 -10.33
N TRP A 22 -22.76 -5.68 -11.29
CA TRP A 22 -24.19 -5.88 -11.31
C TRP A 22 -24.62 -6.93 -10.29
N LEU A 23 -25.61 -6.60 -9.48
CA LEU A 23 -26.22 -7.50 -8.48
C LEU A 23 -27.62 -7.91 -8.93
N PRO A 24 -27.78 -9.13 -9.52
CA PRO A 24 -29.06 -9.56 -10.09
C PRO A 24 -30.18 -9.67 -9.05
N ASP A 25 -29.83 -10.06 -7.81
CA ASP A 25 -30.82 -10.28 -6.74
C ASP A 25 -31.55 -8.99 -6.33
N ILE A 26 -30.90 -7.84 -6.47
CA ILE A 26 -31.48 -6.54 -6.12
C ILE A 26 -31.69 -5.63 -7.34
N GLY A 27 -31.28 -6.05 -8.53
CA GLY A 27 -31.42 -5.31 -9.78
C GLY A 27 -30.67 -3.97 -9.81
N HIS A 28 -29.50 -3.88 -9.14
CA HIS A 28 -28.70 -2.66 -9.06
C HIS A 28 -27.21 -2.91 -9.30
N TYR A 29 -26.51 -1.85 -9.71
CA TYR A 29 -25.06 -1.83 -9.72
C TYR A 29 -24.51 -1.33 -8.39
N VAL A 30 -23.43 -1.96 -7.93
CA VAL A 30 -22.63 -1.51 -6.79
C VAL A 30 -21.28 -1.06 -7.32
N MET A 31 -20.73 0.03 -6.79
CA MET A 31 -19.36 0.44 -7.10
C MET A 31 -18.38 -0.52 -6.42
N THR A 32 -17.40 -0.98 -7.21
CA THR A 32 -16.39 -1.95 -6.80
C THR A 32 -15.05 -1.49 -7.36
N THR A 33 -14.39 -0.58 -6.66
CA THR A 33 -13.13 0.05 -7.11
C THR A 33 -12.00 -0.96 -7.30
N PHE A 34 -11.98 -2.03 -6.49
CA PHE A 34 -10.91 -3.04 -6.52
C PHE A 34 -11.39 -4.36 -7.16
N TYR A 35 -12.17 -5.15 -6.44
CA TYR A 35 -12.67 -6.44 -6.93
C TYR A 35 -14.20 -6.53 -6.81
N PRO A 36 -14.85 -7.35 -7.66
CA PRO A 36 -16.31 -7.48 -7.68
C PRO A 36 -16.97 -7.86 -6.34
N TYR A 37 -16.23 -8.48 -5.44
CA TYR A 37 -16.68 -8.87 -4.10
C TYR A 37 -16.37 -7.82 -3.01
N GLN A 38 -15.64 -6.73 -3.36
CA GLN A 38 -15.29 -5.63 -2.46
C GLN A 38 -16.17 -4.42 -2.79
N TRP A 39 -17.28 -4.28 -2.08
CA TRP A 39 -18.25 -3.22 -2.31
C TRP A 39 -17.82 -1.93 -1.63
N ASP A 40 -17.77 -0.86 -2.39
CA ASP A 40 -17.41 0.45 -1.87
C ASP A 40 -18.52 1.04 -1.01
N LEU A 41 -18.16 1.59 0.14
CA LEU A 41 -19.08 2.29 1.02
C LEU A 41 -19.34 3.72 0.53
N ASN A 42 -20.59 4.16 0.60
CA ASN A 42 -20.97 5.51 0.22
C ASN A 42 -20.91 6.47 1.42
N TYR A 43 -19.76 7.04 1.68
CA TYR A 43 -19.56 8.02 2.77
C TYR A 43 -20.24 9.38 2.53
N ALA A 44 -20.83 9.65 1.36
CA ALA A 44 -21.71 10.78 1.18
C ALA A 44 -23.07 10.60 1.92
N ASN A 45 -23.41 9.36 2.31
CA ASN A 45 -24.52 9.07 3.19
C ASN A 45 -24.07 9.15 4.66
N PRO A 46 -24.55 10.10 5.48
CA PRO A 46 -24.14 10.24 6.87
C PRO A 46 -24.49 9.03 7.73
N VAL A 47 -25.48 8.22 7.36
CA VAL A 47 -25.80 6.97 8.06
C VAL A 47 -24.64 5.97 7.94
N VAL A 48 -24.01 5.89 6.75
CA VAL A 48 -22.82 5.04 6.54
C VAL A 48 -21.66 5.51 7.42
N PHE A 49 -21.41 6.81 7.46
CA PHE A 49 -20.36 7.37 8.32
C PHE A 49 -20.62 7.03 9.80
N ASN A 50 -21.82 7.25 10.30
CA ASN A 50 -22.18 6.95 11.69
C ASN A 50 -22.01 5.48 12.02
N GLU A 51 -22.45 4.58 11.13
CA GLU A 51 -22.29 3.14 11.34
C GLU A 51 -20.84 2.71 11.37
N MET A 52 -20.02 3.24 10.46
CA MET A 52 -18.59 2.92 10.42
C MET A 52 -17.83 3.49 11.61
N VAL A 53 -18.21 4.66 12.13
CA VAL A 53 -17.66 5.19 13.38
C VAL A 53 -18.08 4.32 14.58
N ASN A 54 -19.32 3.86 14.64
CA ASN A 54 -19.77 2.92 15.67
C ASN A 54 -18.95 1.63 15.64
N ASN A 55 -18.70 1.05 14.45
CA ASN A 55 -17.87 -0.13 14.28
C ASN A 55 -16.41 0.13 14.75
N MET A 56 -15.85 1.28 14.40
CA MET A 56 -14.51 1.69 14.84
C MET A 56 -14.45 1.78 16.38
N LEU A 57 -15.42 2.46 17.01
CA LEU A 57 -15.47 2.61 18.47
C LEU A 57 -15.73 1.27 19.18
N TYR A 58 -16.52 0.39 18.57
CA TYR A 58 -16.69 -0.98 19.07
C TYR A 58 -15.36 -1.74 19.12
N LEU A 59 -14.56 -1.70 18.04
CA LEU A 59 -13.24 -2.34 18.00
C LEU A 59 -12.29 -1.74 19.06
N VAL A 60 -12.27 -0.43 19.18
CA VAL A 60 -11.49 0.29 20.20
C VAL A 60 -11.87 -0.16 21.61
N ASN A 61 -13.17 -0.33 21.88
CA ASN A 61 -13.66 -0.83 23.17
C ASN A 61 -13.27 -2.29 23.45
N GLN A 62 -12.83 -3.05 22.44
CA GLN A 62 -12.24 -4.38 22.61
C GLN A 62 -10.72 -4.33 22.94
N GLY A 63 -10.12 -3.16 23.06
CA GLY A 63 -8.71 -2.97 23.40
C GLY A 63 -7.79 -2.78 22.20
N ILE A 64 -8.30 -2.29 21.08
CA ILE A 64 -7.48 -1.93 19.91
C ILE A 64 -6.87 -0.55 20.13
N ASP A 65 -5.55 -0.45 20.02
CA ASP A 65 -4.78 0.79 20.19
C ASP A 65 -4.52 1.53 18.88
N ILE A 66 -4.47 0.80 17.76
CA ILE A 66 -4.24 1.38 16.43
C ILE A 66 -5.32 0.89 15.47
N VAL A 67 -6.07 1.82 14.89
CA VAL A 67 -7.08 1.53 13.86
C VAL A 67 -6.51 1.84 12.49
N ARG A 68 -6.38 0.83 11.63
CA ARG A 68 -6.01 1.00 10.23
C ARG A 68 -7.24 1.37 9.41
N ILE A 69 -7.17 2.51 8.73
CA ILE A 69 -8.19 2.95 7.77
C ILE A 69 -7.73 2.53 6.38
N ASP A 70 -8.45 1.60 5.80
CA ASP A 70 -8.17 1.00 4.50
C ASP A 70 -8.51 1.93 3.35
N ALA A 71 -7.72 1.91 2.28
CA ALA A 71 -7.97 2.59 1.00
C ALA A 71 -8.45 4.05 1.15
N VAL A 72 -7.84 4.82 2.04
CA VAL A 72 -8.26 6.19 2.41
C VAL A 72 -8.54 7.08 1.20
N PRO A 73 -7.69 7.12 0.14
CA PRO A 73 -7.92 7.99 -1.01
C PRO A 73 -9.24 7.76 -1.75
N TYR A 74 -9.88 6.63 -1.56
CA TYR A 74 -11.06 6.17 -2.31
C TYR A 74 -12.38 6.33 -1.54
N ILE A 75 -12.38 6.84 -0.31
CA ILE A 75 -13.56 6.90 0.57
C ILE A 75 -14.71 7.70 -0.05
N TRP A 76 -14.44 8.78 -0.80
CA TRP A 76 -15.46 9.64 -1.37
C TRP A 76 -15.68 9.41 -2.85
N LYS A 77 -16.97 9.31 -3.25
CA LYS A 77 -17.39 9.13 -4.64
C LYS A 77 -18.14 10.36 -5.14
N GLN A 78 -17.71 10.91 -6.27
CA GLN A 78 -18.37 12.07 -6.88
C GLN A 78 -18.34 11.94 -8.41
N LEU A 79 -19.51 12.04 -9.02
CA LEU A 79 -19.65 12.00 -10.47
C LEU A 79 -18.83 13.12 -11.14
N GLY A 80 -18.21 12.81 -12.26
CA GLY A 80 -17.36 13.74 -13.01
C GLY A 80 -15.95 13.95 -12.43
N THR A 81 -15.57 13.14 -11.44
CA THR A 81 -14.22 13.15 -10.85
C THR A 81 -13.55 11.79 -10.98
N THR A 82 -12.28 11.69 -10.56
CA THR A 82 -11.58 10.42 -10.50
C THR A 82 -11.99 9.54 -9.32
N CYS A 83 -12.82 10.03 -8.39
CA CYS A 83 -13.15 9.38 -7.12
C CYS A 83 -11.92 9.01 -6.27
N ARG A 84 -10.84 9.74 -6.41
CA ARG A 84 -9.57 9.54 -5.67
C ARG A 84 -9.05 10.87 -5.15
N ASN A 85 -8.52 10.88 -3.93
CA ASN A 85 -7.87 12.05 -3.30
C ASN A 85 -8.75 13.31 -3.31
N LEU A 86 -10.07 13.16 -3.19
CA LEU A 86 -10.99 14.29 -3.20
C LEU A 86 -10.96 15.04 -1.85
N PRO A 87 -11.24 16.36 -1.83
CA PRO A 87 -11.22 17.14 -0.58
C PRO A 87 -12.13 16.60 0.52
N GLN A 88 -13.21 15.94 0.17
CA GLN A 88 -14.13 15.32 1.12
C GLN A 88 -13.52 14.15 1.87
N VAL A 89 -12.54 13.43 1.27
CA VAL A 89 -11.80 12.37 1.94
C VAL A 89 -11.11 12.92 3.20
N HIS A 90 -10.43 14.05 3.06
CA HIS A 90 -9.77 14.74 4.17
C HIS A 90 -10.76 15.15 5.26
N THR A 91 -11.97 15.59 4.89
CA THR A 91 -13.02 15.93 5.85
C THR A 91 -13.46 14.70 6.66
N ILE A 92 -13.70 13.57 5.99
CA ILE A 92 -14.09 12.32 6.65
C ILE A 92 -12.99 11.86 7.63
N VAL A 93 -11.74 11.86 7.20
CA VAL A 93 -10.61 11.45 8.07
C VAL A 93 -10.47 12.38 9.28
N ARG A 94 -10.61 13.69 9.10
CA ARG A 94 -10.62 14.66 10.23
C ARG A 94 -11.74 14.40 11.22
N MET A 95 -12.94 14.10 10.73
CA MET A 95 -14.08 13.76 11.60
C MET A 95 -13.77 12.50 12.42
N MET A 96 -13.21 11.44 11.80
CA MET A 96 -12.77 10.25 12.51
C MET A 96 -11.70 10.60 13.55
N ARG A 97 -10.71 11.43 13.18
CA ARG A 97 -9.67 11.90 14.10
C ARG A 97 -10.24 12.65 15.30
N MET A 98 -11.12 13.61 15.08
CA MET A 98 -11.76 14.38 16.15
C MET A 98 -12.56 13.49 17.10
N ILE A 99 -13.28 12.51 16.56
CA ILE A 99 -14.06 11.55 17.36
C ILE A 99 -13.12 10.71 18.23
N THR A 100 -12.02 10.18 17.68
CA THR A 100 -11.05 9.41 18.47
C THR A 100 -10.42 10.26 19.58
N GLU A 101 -10.05 11.50 19.31
CA GLU A 101 -9.45 12.41 20.30
C GLU A 101 -10.41 12.72 21.46
N ILE A 102 -11.73 12.78 21.21
CA ILE A 102 -12.73 13.08 22.23
C ILE A 102 -13.11 11.82 23.02
N VAL A 103 -13.33 10.69 22.34
CA VAL A 103 -13.93 9.49 22.93
C VAL A 103 -12.87 8.51 23.43
N CYS A 104 -11.74 8.39 22.73
CA CYS A 104 -10.68 7.42 22.98
C CYS A 104 -9.29 7.99 22.65
N PRO A 105 -8.81 9.00 23.40
CA PRO A 105 -7.63 9.81 23.05
C PRO A 105 -6.32 9.03 23.00
N GLY A 106 -6.29 7.78 23.49
CA GLY A 106 -5.11 6.90 23.38
C GLY A 106 -5.03 6.11 22.08
N VAL A 107 -6.04 6.20 21.20
CA VAL A 107 -6.11 5.42 19.96
C VAL A 107 -5.51 6.19 18.79
N LEU A 108 -4.68 5.52 17.99
CA LEU A 108 -4.04 6.08 16.81
C LEU A 108 -4.77 5.66 15.54
N LEU A 109 -4.87 6.57 14.58
CA LEU A 109 -5.36 6.28 13.23
C LEU A 109 -4.17 6.10 12.28
N LEU A 110 -4.08 4.92 11.66
CA LEU A 110 -3.11 4.58 10.64
C LEU A 110 -3.82 4.55 9.28
N GLY A 111 -3.51 5.53 8.41
CA GLY A 111 -4.09 5.59 7.07
C GLY A 111 -3.31 4.77 6.06
N GLU A 112 -4.01 3.99 5.25
CA GLU A 112 -3.40 3.39 4.07
C GLU A 112 -3.55 4.33 2.88
N VAL A 113 -2.41 4.92 2.47
CA VAL A 113 -2.29 5.84 1.34
C VAL A 113 -1.05 5.45 0.55
N VAL A 114 -1.26 4.79 -0.58
CA VAL A 114 -0.17 4.25 -1.41
C VAL A 114 0.24 5.29 -2.45
N MET A 115 1.14 6.18 -2.07
CA MET A 115 1.74 7.22 -2.92
C MET A 115 3.17 7.54 -2.44
N GLU A 116 3.89 8.35 -3.22
CA GLU A 116 5.21 8.84 -2.81
C GLU A 116 5.12 9.67 -1.52
N PRO A 117 6.18 9.72 -0.69
CA PRO A 117 6.15 10.36 0.62
C PRO A 117 5.65 11.81 0.61
N GLU A 118 6.04 12.60 -0.39
CA GLU A 118 5.60 14.00 -0.50
C GLU A 118 4.10 14.13 -0.80
N LYS A 119 3.53 13.18 -1.55
CA LYS A 119 2.11 13.17 -1.92
C LYS A 119 1.19 12.67 -0.81
N VAL A 120 1.71 11.92 0.17
CA VAL A 120 0.91 11.46 1.31
C VAL A 120 0.80 12.50 2.41
N VAL A 121 1.68 13.50 2.45
CA VAL A 121 1.72 14.55 3.48
C VAL A 121 0.34 15.17 3.80
N PRO A 122 -0.52 15.50 2.82
CA PRO A 122 -1.85 16.04 3.11
C PRO A 122 -2.71 15.17 4.02
N TYR A 123 -2.47 13.85 4.08
CA TYR A 123 -3.22 12.91 4.92
C TYR A 123 -2.78 12.88 6.40
N PHE A 124 -1.68 13.56 6.76
CA PHE A 124 -1.39 13.92 8.14
C PHE A 124 -2.21 15.12 8.60
N GLY A 125 -2.69 15.92 7.64
CA GLY A 125 -3.35 17.20 7.91
C GLY A 125 -2.38 18.28 8.35
N THR A 126 -2.86 19.19 9.17
CA THR A 126 -2.08 20.26 9.80
C THR A 126 -2.27 20.21 11.33
N LEU A 127 -1.49 21.00 12.08
CA LEU A 127 -1.66 21.10 13.53
C LEU A 127 -3.08 21.57 13.93
N GLU A 128 -3.68 22.45 13.12
CA GLU A 128 -5.05 22.95 13.36
C GLU A 128 -6.15 21.99 12.83
N LYS A 129 -5.80 21.17 11.86
CA LYS A 129 -6.73 20.24 11.19
C LYS A 129 -6.04 18.88 11.01
N PRO A 130 -5.77 18.17 12.12
CA PRO A 130 -5.07 16.90 12.06
C PRO A 130 -5.95 15.81 11.40
N GLU A 131 -5.29 14.90 10.68
CA GLU A 131 -5.90 13.75 10.02
C GLU A 131 -5.30 12.45 10.57
N CYS A 132 -4.65 11.61 9.76
CA CYS A 132 -4.04 10.38 10.27
C CYS A 132 -2.89 10.70 11.25
N HIS A 133 -2.76 9.88 12.30
CA HIS A 133 -1.59 9.93 13.17
C HIS A 133 -0.36 9.34 12.50
N MET A 134 -0.59 8.30 11.70
CA MET A 134 0.45 7.52 11.03
C MET A 134 0.03 7.19 9.61
N LEU A 135 1.01 7.04 8.72
CA LEU A 135 0.82 6.55 7.36
C LEU A 135 1.84 5.45 7.03
N TYR A 136 1.52 4.56 6.12
CA TYR A 136 2.45 3.54 5.65
C TYR A 136 3.60 4.16 4.85
N ASN A 137 4.82 3.69 5.09
CA ASN A 137 6.01 4.05 4.31
C ASN A 137 6.22 3.07 3.15
N VAL A 138 5.34 3.13 2.15
CA VAL A 138 5.29 2.17 1.04
C VAL A 138 6.52 2.26 0.15
N THR A 139 6.97 3.48 -0.17
CA THR A 139 8.11 3.68 -1.08
C THR A 139 9.42 3.24 -0.45
N THR A 140 9.62 3.44 0.85
CA THR A 140 10.79 2.90 1.56
C THR A 140 10.75 1.38 1.60
N MET A 141 9.59 0.75 1.79
CA MET A 141 9.42 -0.70 1.70
C MET A 141 9.85 -1.21 0.31
N ALA A 142 9.31 -0.66 -0.77
CA ALA A 142 9.65 -1.06 -2.14
C ALA A 142 11.15 -0.82 -2.46
N SER A 143 11.71 0.31 -2.01
CA SER A 143 13.13 0.64 -2.18
C SER A 143 14.06 -0.29 -1.39
N THR A 144 13.60 -0.79 -0.24
CA THR A 144 14.34 -1.81 0.53
C THR A 144 14.45 -3.12 -0.27
N TRP A 145 13.33 -3.59 -0.83
CA TRP A 145 13.36 -4.80 -1.67
C TRP A 145 14.16 -4.59 -2.97
N HIS A 146 14.07 -3.41 -3.58
CA HIS A 146 14.95 -3.03 -4.69
C HIS A 146 16.43 -3.19 -4.30
N THR A 147 16.84 -2.66 -3.14
CA THR A 147 18.20 -2.77 -2.63
C THR A 147 18.63 -4.22 -2.39
N VAL A 148 17.72 -5.06 -1.90
CA VAL A 148 17.99 -6.51 -1.73
C VAL A 148 18.28 -7.18 -3.07
N ALA A 149 17.56 -6.83 -4.13
CA ALA A 149 17.73 -7.43 -5.45
C ALA A 149 18.99 -6.91 -6.17
N THR A 150 19.18 -5.60 -6.18
CA THR A 150 20.23 -4.94 -6.99
C THR A 150 21.57 -4.80 -6.28
N LYS A 151 21.58 -4.82 -4.93
CA LYS A 151 22.71 -4.48 -4.06
C LYS A 151 23.10 -2.99 -4.13
N GLU A 152 22.23 -2.15 -4.71
CA GLU A 152 22.43 -0.71 -4.85
C GLU A 152 21.57 0.05 -3.83
N VAL A 153 22.21 0.88 -3.00
CA VAL A 153 21.55 1.60 -1.89
C VAL A 153 21.12 3.03 -2.26
N ALA A 154 21.50 3.52 -3.44
CA ALA A 154 21.32 4.92 -3.79
C ALA A 154 19.84 5.36 -3.75
N LEU A 155 18.92 4.56 -4.32
CA LEU A 155 17.48 4.84 -4.28
C LEU A 155 16.95 4.83 -2.85
N LEU A 156 17.30 3.82 -2.05
CA LEU A 156 16.85 3.73 -0.66
C LEU A 156 17.31 4.94 0.15
N LYS A 157 18.58 5.34 -0.02
CA LYS A 157 19.13 6.53 0.64
C LYS A 157 18.36 7.79 0.22
N GLN A 158 18.12 7.98 -1.06
CA GLN A 158 17.35 9.13 -1.58
C GLN A 158 15.94 9.18 -0.97
N GLN A 159 15.23 8.04 -0.90
CA GLN A 159 13.90 7.97 -0.29
C GLN A 159 13.94 8.27 1.21
N MET A 160 14.97 7.80 1.93
CA MET A 160 15.16 8.15 3.35
C MET A 160 15.46 9.63 3.54
N ASP A 161 16.27 10.24 2.67
CA ASP A 161 16.55 11.67 2.72
C ASP A 161 15.26 12.50 2.51
N VAL A 162 14.36 12.09 1.61
CA VAL A 162 13.03 12.70 1.43
C VAL A 162 12.20 12.59 2.71
N VAL A 163 12.04 11.39 3.26
CA VAL A 163 11.27 11.17 4.50
C VAL A 163 11.85 11.97 5.67
N ASN A 164 13.18 11.99 5.82
CA ASN A 164 13.86 12.72 6.89
C ASN A 164 13.79 14.26 6.74
N SER A 165 13.50 14.76 5.55
CA SER A 165 13.29 16.19 5.31
C SER A 165 11.91 16.67 5.72
N LEU A 166 10.95 15.76 5.93
CA LEU A 166 9.60 16.09 6.36
C LEU A 166 9.56 16.47 7.86
N PRO A 167 8.53 17.21 8.30
CA PRO A 167 8.34 17.52 9.72
C PRO A 167 8.32 16.24 10.59
N LYS A 168 8.92 16.32 11.77
CA LYS A 168 9.05 15.18 12.70
C LYS A 168 7.72 14.68 13.27
N GLU A 169 6.69 15.51 13.17
CA GLU A 169 5.32 15.19 13.55
C GLU A 169 4.65 14.17 12.59
N TYR A 170 5.21 14.00 11.38
CA TYR A 170 4.71 13.05 10.39
C TYR A 170 5.32 11.69 10.64
N VAL A 171 4.55 10.82 11.28
CA VAL A 171 5.00 9.49 11.68
C VAL A 171 4.65 8.45 10.61
N PHE A 172 5.67 7.83 10.05
CA PHE A 172 5.51 6.74 9.11
C PHE A 172 5.65 5.39 9.80
N LEU A 173 4.76 4.45 9.43
CA LEU A 173 4.92 3.04 9.78
C LEU A 173 5.87 2.39 8.76
N ASN A 174 7.07 2.05 9.19
CA ASN A 174 8.00 1.25 8.40
C ASN A 174 7.62 -0.23 8.47
N TYR A 175 7.74 -0.94 7.37
CA TYR A 175 7.44 -2.37 7.29
C TYR A 175 8.17 -3.02 6.11
N LEU A 176 8.39 -4.33 6.18
CA LEU A 176 8.95 -5.10 5.07
C LEU A 176 7.86 -5.72 4.21
N ARG A 177 6.84 -6.30 4.85
CA ARG A 177 5.70 -6.95 4.22
C ARG A 177 4.44 -6.74 5.04
N CYS A 178 3.30 -6.73 4.34
CA CYS A 178 1.97 -6.83 4.91
C CYS A 178 1.17 -7.91 4.15
N HIS A 179 -0.13 -7.92 4.25
CA HIS A 179 -1.02 -8.82 3.52
C HIS A 179 -1.13 -8.50 2.02
N ASP A 180 -0.77 -7.27 1.61
CA ASP A 180 -0.80 -6.85 0.21
C ASP A 180 0.44 -7.31 -0.56
N ASP A 181 0.35 -7.25 -1.87
CA ASP A 181 1.44 -7.44 -2.82
C ASP A 181 2.45 -6.28 -2.80
N ILE A 182 3.61 -6.48 -3.39
CA ILE A 182 4.59 -5.44 -3.67
C ILE A 182 4.31 -4.89 -5.07
N GLY A 183 3.94 -3.61 -5.15
CA GLY A 183 3.99 -2.84 -6.38
C GLY A 183 5.33 -2.12 -6.51
N TRP A 184 5.91 -2.13 -7.72
CA TRP A 184 7.20 -1.46 -7.99
C TRP A 184 7.01 0.03 -8.34
N GLY A 185 6.27 0.76 -7.49
CA GLY A 185 6.13 2.22 -7.57
C GLY A 185 7.39 2.93 -7.06
N LEU A 186 8.52 2.72 -7.71
CA LEU A 186 9.81 3.31 -7.38
C LEU A 186 9.96 4.69 -8.05
N ASP A 187 10.85 5.52 -7.52
CA ASP A 187 11.22 6.78 -8.16
C ASP A 187 12.03 6.53 -9.45
N TYR A 188 11.31 6.32 -10.55
CA TYR A 188 11.94 6.07 -11.84
C TYR A 188 12.55 7.33 -12.46
N ASP A 189 12.20 8.52 -12.03
CA ASP A 189 12.86 9.74 -12.48
C ASP A 189 14.28 9.82 -11.90
N PHE A 190 14.44 9.45 -10.64
CA PHE A 190 15.76 9.27 -10.02
C PHE A 190 16.54 8.12 -10.68
N LEU A 191 15.94 6.96 -10.85
CA LEU A 191 16.60 5.78 -11.43
C LEU A 191 17.06 5.99 -12.87
N LYS A 192 16.33 6.74 -13.67
CA LYS A 192 16.73 7.13 -15.04
C LYS A 192 18.04 7.92 -15.08
N THR A 193 18.35 8.67 -14.03
CA THR A 193 19.65 9.39 -13.95
C THR A 193 20.84 8.44 -13.96
N SER A 194 20.63 7.19 -13.51
CA SER A 194 21.63 6.11 -13.57
C SER A 194 21.44 5.16 -14.75
N GLY A 195 20.63 5.56 -15.76
CA GLY A 195 20.37 4.76 -16.96
C GLY A 195 19.40 3.60 -16.80
N ILE A 196 18.70 3.51 -15.67
CA ILE A 196 17.76 2.42 -15.40
C ILE A 196 16.40 2.74 -16.02
N GLN A 197 15.91 1.84 -16.88
CA GLN A 197 14.61 1.94 -17.52
C GLN A 197 13.55 1.16 -16.75
N GLU A 198 12.37 1.72 -16.61
CA GLU A 198 11.28 1.21 -15.75
C GLU A 198 10.88 -0.22 -16.08
N ILE A 199 10.42 -0.50 -17.29
CA ILE A 199 9.89 -1.81 -17.68
C ILE A 199 10.91 -2.95 -17.52
N PRO A 200 12.13 -2.87 -18.09
CA PRO A 200 13.14 -3.90 -17.90
C PRO A 200 13.55 -4.09 -16.45
N HIS A 201 13.55 -3.02 -15.68
CA HIS A 201 13.92 -3.07 -14.28
C HIS A 201 12.84 -3.76 -13.42
N LYS A 202 11.56 -3.42 -13.59
CA LYS A 202 10.45 -4.11 -12.91
C LYS A 202 10.47 -5.60 -13.24
N LYS A 203 10.70 -5.96 -14.49
CA LYS A 203 10.83 -7.35 -14.91
C LYS A 203 11.98 -8.06 -14.18
N TYR A 204 13.15 -7.42 -14.11
CA TYR A 204 14.30 -7.97 -13.36
C TYR A 204 13.96 -8.19 -11.87
N LEU A 205 13.29 -7.24 -11.21
CA LEU A 205 12.90 -7.37 -9.81
C LEU A 205 11.95 -8.55 -9.60
N ASN A 206 10.97 -8.70 -10.48
CA ASN A 206 10.03 -9.82 -10.45
C ASN A 206 10.76 -11.16 -10.67
N GLU A 207 11.66 -11.25 -11.64
CA GLU A 207 12.46 -12.46 -11.89
C GLU A 207 13.38 -12.79 -10.71
N TYR A 208 14.01 -11.77 -10.10
CA TYR A 208 14.85 -11.95 -8.93
C TYR A 208 14.06 -12.56 -7.77
N PHE A 209 12.91 -11.98 -7.43
CA PHE A 209 12.14 -12.45 -6.28
C PHE A 209 11.33 -13.73 -6.53
N ARG A 210 11.27 -14.20 -7.77
CA ARG A 210 10.79 -15.54 -8.13
C ARG A 210 11.90 -16.61 -8.13
N GLY A 211 13.15 -16.21 -7.86
CA GLY A 211 14.29 -17.10 -7.92
C GLY A 211 14.75 -17.48 -9.33
N MET A 212 14.35 -16.69 -10.34
CA MET A 212 14.72 -16.92 -11.75
C MET A 212 16.01 -16.19 -12.13
N ALA A 213 16.40 -15.16 -11.41
CA ALA A 213 17.63 -14.43 -11.63
C ALA A 213 18.82 -15.12 -10.93
N ALA A 214 20.01 -15.01 -11.50
CA ALA A 214 21.23 -15.55 -10.93
C ALA A 214 21.50 -15.00 -9.52
N GLY A 215 21.80 -15.88 -8.58
CA GLY A 215 22.11 -15.52 -7.20
C GLY A 215 20.87 -15.24 -6.32
N SER A 216 19.67 -15.53 -6.80
CA SER A 216 18.46 -15.45 -6.02
C SER A 216 17.95 -16.83 -5.59
N ASP A 217 17.66 -16.95 -4.29
CA ASP A 217 16.99 -18.11 -3.68
C ASP A 217 15.52 -17.79 -3.32
N ALA A 218 14.99 -16.67 -3.78
CA ALA A 218 13.63 -16.24 -3.46
C ALA A 218 12.56 -17.17 -4.04
N ARG A 219 11.37 -17.16 -3.42
CA ARG A 219 10.17 -17.93 -3.82
C ARG A 219 8.94 -17.06 -3.76
N GLY A 220 8.93 -15.96 -4.51
CA GLY A 220 7.76 -15.10 -4.71
C GLY A 220 6.95 -15.56 -5.91
N GLU A 221 5.70 -15.11 -5.97
CA GLU A 221 4.75 -15.35 -7.05
C GLU A 221 4.28 -14.04 -7.66
N LEU A 222 4.04 -14.02 -8.97
CA LEU A 222 3.44 -12.86 -9.62
C LEU A 222 1.96 -12.73 -9.27
N TYR A 223 1.52 -11.52 -9.15
CA TYR A 223 0.14 -11.14 -8.97
C TYR A 223 -0.22 -9.97 -9.90
N ASN A 224 -1.43 -9.98 -10.47
CA ASN A 224 -1.86 -8.98 -11.45
C ASN A 224 -0.83 -8.75 -12.57
N ASP A 225 -0.35 -9.85 -13.19
CA ASP A 225 0.53 -9.77 -14.35
C ASP A 225 -0.25 -9.20 -15.54
N ASP A 226 0.06 -7.94 -15.89
CA ASP A 226 -0.60 -7.22 -16.96
C ASP A 226 0.32 -7.18 -18.20
N PRO A 227 0.02 -8.00 -19.22
CA PRO A 227 0.86 -8.05 -20.43
C PRO A 227 0.75 -6.78 -21.29
N VAL A 228 -0.30 -5.96 -21.12
CA VAL A 228 -0.49 -4.71 -21.87
C VAL A 228 0.35 -3.61 -21.25
N LEU A 229 0.31 -3.44 -19.94
CA LEU A 229 1.12 -2.48 -19.21
C LEU A 229 2.56 -2.97 -19.01
N GLN A 230 2.84 -4.24 -19.26
CA GLN A 230 4.11 -4.92 -18.97
C GLN A 230 4.54 -4.72 -17.52
N ASP A 231 3.57 -4.78 -16.62
CA ASP A 231 3.75 -4.63 -15.19
C ASP A 231 3.13 -5.82 -14.45
N ALA A 232 3.74 -6.21 -13.37
CA ALA A 232 3.23 -7.25 -12.48
C ALA A 232 3.60 -6.90 -11.04
N ARG A 233 2.74 -7.29 -10.12
CA ARG A 233 2.98 -7.18 -8.69
C ARG A 233 3.54 -8.48 -8.15
N LEU A 234 4.19 -8.43 -7.00
CA LEU A 234 4.87 -9.57 -6.40
C LEU A 234 4.26 -9.92 -5.04
N CYS A 235 3.86 -11.18 -4.88
CA CYS A 235 3.49 -11.76 -3.59
C CYS A 235 4.64 -12.59 -3.01
N GLY A 236 4.75 -12.59 -1.69
CA GLY A 236 5.70 -13.40 -0.94
C GLY A 236 5.85 -12.94 0.50
N THR A 237 6.13 -13.88 1.39
CA THR A 237 6.49 -13.57 2.77
C THR A 237 7.93 -13.08 2.84
N THR A 238 8.31 -12.38 3.91
CA THR A 238 9.71 -12.00 4.13
C THR A 238 10.63 -13.22 4.07
N ALA A 239 10.21 -14.35 4.61
CA ALA A 239 10.97 -15.59 4.59
C ALA A 239 11.19 -16.12 3.16
N SER A 240 10.12 -16.21 2.35
CA SER A 240 10.20 -16.67 0.96
C SER A 240 11.09 -15.75 0.11
N LEU A 241 10.90 -14.43 0.25
CA LEU A 241 11.65 -13.43 -0.53
C LEU A 241 13.13 -13.34 -0.13
N CYS A 242 13.45 -13.68 1.13
CA CYS A 242 14.84 -13.78 1.60
C CYS A 242 15.52 -15.13 1.25
N GLY A 243 14.78 -16.09 0.69
CA GLY A 243 15.30 -17.37 0.26
C GLY A 243 15.30 -18.45 1.34
N LEU A 244 14.64 -18.25 2.50
CA LEU A 244 14.61 -19.23 3.58
C LEU A 244 13.86 -20.49 3.16
N GLU A 245 12.74 -20.37 2.48
CA GLU A 245 11.93 -21.49 1.99
C GLU A 245 12.74 -22.41 1.07
N ALA A 246 13.40 -21.85 0.05
CA ALA A 246 14.23 -22.62 -0.87
C ALA A 246 15.42 -23.30 -0.15
N SER A 247 16.01 -22.62 0.84
CA SER A 247 17.13 -23.13 1.61
C SER A 247 16.73 -24.31 2.50
N LEU A 248 15.52 -24.24 3.11
CA LEU A 248 14.94 -25.34 3.90
C LEU A 248 14.62 -26.55 3.03
N GLN A 249 14.04 -26.34 1.84
CA GLN A 249 13.77 -27.40 0.87
C GLN A 249 15.05 -28.10 0.40
N ALA A 250 16.12 -27.32 0.18
CA ALA A 250 17.45 -27.83 -0.19
C ALA A 250 18.19 -28.50 0.98
N LYS A 251 17.70 -28.34 2.22
CA LYS A 251 18.35 -28.84 3.45
C LYS A 251 19.81 -28.39 3.56
N ASP A 252 20.11 -27.16 3.14
CA ASP A 252 21.47 -26.58 3.17
C ASP A 252 21.62 -25.63 4.38
N PRO A 253 22.34 -26.06 5.45
CA PRO A 253 22.48 -25.27 6.67
C PRO A 253 23.11 -23.89 6.44
N ALA A 254 24.07 -23.79 5.52
CA ALA A 254 24.77 -22.52 5.26
C ALA A 254 23.86 -21.54 4.54
N ARG A 255 22.98 -22.00 3.62
CA ARG A 255 21.97 -21.15 2.98
C ARG A 255 20.86 -20.74 3.95
N ILE A 256 20.44 -21.67 4.82
CA ILE A 256 19.44 -21.39 5.87
C ILE A 256 19.96 -20.27 6.77
N GLU A 257 21.19 -20.39 7.28
CA GLU A 257 21.81 -19.37 8.14
C GLU A 257 21.88 -18.00 7.44
N ARG A 258 22.35 -17.95 6.20
CA ARG A 258 22.39 -16.69 5.43
C ARG A 258 21.01 -16.06 5.23
N ALA A 259 19.97 -16.87 4.98
CA ALA A 259 18.61 -16.38 4.83
C ALA A 259 18.07 -15.80 6.15
N ILE A 260 18.33 -16.46 7.27
CA ILE A 260 17.97 -15.97 8.61
C ILE A 260 18.68 -14.66 8.92
N GLN A 261 19.99 -14.57 8.69
CA GLN A 261 20.77 -13.35 8.91
C GLN A 261 20.25 -12.19 8.04
N LYS A 262 19.86 -12.45 6.79
CA LYS A 262 19.21 -11.45 5.92
C LYS A 262 17.90 -10.95 6.50
N ILE A 263 17.04 -11.85 7.00
CA ILE A 263 15.76 -11.49 7.63
C ILE A 263 16.01 -10.64 8.89
N LEU A 264 16.96 -11.06 9.74
CA LEU A 264 17.30 -10.31 10.97
C LEU A 264 17.85 -8.92 10.64
N MET A 265 18.75 -8.82 9.66
CA MET A 265 19.30 -7.54 9.20
C MET A 265 18.20 -6.60 8.71
N LEU A 266 17.27 -7.09 7.89
CA LEU A 266 16.18 -6.28 7.36
C LEU A 266 15.22 -5.81 8.47
N ASN A 267 14.93 -6.65 9.46
CA ASN A 267 14.11 -6.26 10.61
C ASN A 267 14.84 -5.30 11.56
N ALA A 268 16.16 -5.43 11.71
CA ALA A 268 16.96 -4.49 12.52
C ALA A 268 17.12 -3.12 11.85
N TYR A 269 16.94 -3.05 10.54
CA TYR A 269 16.96 -1.80 9.77
C TYR A 269 15.65 -1.00 9.93
N LEU A 270 14.50 -1.63 10.12
CA LEU A 270 13.19 -0.97 10.31
C LEU A 270 13.14 -0.12 11.59
#